data_f84218ad4e54df662de11f78faa6f409
#
_entry.id   f84218ad4e54df662de11f78faa6f409
#
_cell.length_a   1.000
_cell.length_b   1.000
_cell.length_c   1.000
_cell.angle_alpha   90.00
_cell.angle_beta   90.00
_cell.angle_gamma   90.00
#
_symmetry.space_group_name_H-M   'P 1'
#
loop_
_entity.id
_entity.type
_entity.pdbx_description
1 polymer ?
#
loop_
_entity_poly.entity_id
_entity_poly.type
_entity_poly.pdbx_seq_one_letter_code
_entity_poly.pdbx_strand_id
1 'polypeptide(L)'
;MLMNGAKAVIESLKKEGVEVIFGYPGGTVLTLYNEVYKDKFPNVLTGHEQGAVHGADGYARATGKVGVCFATSGPGVCNMVTGIATAYMDSVPLVVISGQVATHLIGRDSFQEADISGITTPITKHNYLVKNVHELPRVLKEAFFIARSGRPGPVLVDVAKDVFDAEFDYEYPETVQLRGYTGHYEGNESDLDEAVQALCESRRPVLLTGGGIVSSDTAQVLQDVVEKLQIPVVTTLMGKGAIPDTYDYHLGMAGMHGTVAANRAIVGCDLLLAIGTRFDDRVTGNANTFAARAKIIHFDIDRVEINKIVHSHVSVNGDLRWSLPLLAQKIQSTGDRLAEQYAAWRQEVKETDRAYPCYSRDIKNYVSPRKLMQEVRKRVEDSAIIATDVGQHQMWAAQFYDVTQSRHFLTSGGLGTMGYGLPAAMGAQLGCPANQVVLFSGDGSIRMNCQELETLANYHIPVKIVVLRNGVLGMVNQWQRMFYEKHYAASVLGNHANMSAVATAMGVKAFAVHDPGDLEEVLDAFFAVDGPAFIEVDIPPDENVYPMVPGGKKLDEMIIGGDDDHETTSGTACR
;
A
#
# COMPACT_ATOMS: atom_id res chain seq x y z
N MET A 1 3.97 -19.15 35.03
CA MET A 1 3.03 -18.28 35.79
C MET A 1 1.62 -18.70 35.40
N LEU A 2 0.80 -19.09 36.44
CA LEU A 2 -0.59 -19.51 36.17
C LEU A 2 -1.43 -18.32 35.70
N MET A 3 -2.08 -18.46 34.53
CA MET A 3 -2.99 -17.46 33.96
C MET A 3 -3.94 -18.10 32.96
N ASN A 4 -5.02 -17.40 32.61
CA ASN A 4 -5.93 -17.86 31.56
C ASN A 4 -5.40 -17.54 30.14
N GLY A 5 -5.97 -18.19 29.12
CA GLY A 5 -5.55 -18.02 27.74
C GLY A 5 -5.70 -16.57 27.23
N ALA A 6 -6.73 -15.86 27.64
CA ALA A 6 -6.91 -14.45 27.27
C ALA A 6 -5.79 -13.56 27.80
N LYS A 7 -5.38 -13.76 29.08
CA LYS A 7 -4.23 -13.05 29.65
C LYS A 7 -2.93 -13.42 28.94
N ALA A 8 -2.78 -14.70 28.58
CA ALA A 8 -1.63 -15.19 27.82
C ALA A 8 -1.51 -14.50 26.45
N VAL A 9 -2.63 -14.21 25.76
CA VAL A 9 -2.61 -13.41 24.54
C VAL A 9 -2.01 -12.03 24.81
N ILE A 10 -2.53 -11.30 25.81
CA ILE A 10 -2.04 -9.95 26.14
C ILE A 10 -0.55 -9.95 26.49
N GLU A 11 -0.10 -10.90 27.31
CA GLU A 11 1.32 -11.01 27.65
C GLU A 11 2.20 -11.37 26.43
N SER A 12 1.68 -12.19 25.51
CA SER A 12 2.38 -12.50 24.24
C SER A 12 2.48 -11.29 23.34
N LEU A 13 1.42 -10.48 23.23
CA LEU A 13 1.45 -9.23 22.44
C LEU A 13 2.48 -8.24 23.00
N LYS A 14 2.59 -8.10 24.32
CA LYS A 14 3.63 -7.29 24.96
C LYS A 14 5.04 -7.79 24.61
N LYS A 15 5.25 -9.11 24.61
CA LYS A 15 6.52 -9.73 24.23
C LYS A 15 6.89 -9.53 22.75
N GLU A 16 5.91 -9.40 21.88
CA GLU A 16 6.11 -9.09 20.45
C GLU A 16 6.18 -7.57 20.17
N GLY A 17 6.07 -6.72 21.21
CA GLY A 17 6.19 -5.27 21.09
C GLY A 17 4.97 -4.60 20.43
N VAL A 18 3.78 -5.21 20.57
CA VAL A 18 2.53 -4.63 20.06
C VAL A 18 2.15 -3.43 20.95
N GLU A 19 1.93 -2.29 20.30
CA GLU A 19 1.64 -1.02 20.99
C GLU A 19 0.15 -0.69 20.97
N VAL A 20 -0.61 -1.15 19.97
CA VAL A 20 -2.04 -0.90 19.80
C VAL A 20 -2.70 -2.06 19.08
N ILE A 21 -3.94 -2.35 19.44
CA ILE A 21 -4.82 -3.27 18.72
C ILE A 21 -6.04 -2.51 18.17
N PHE A 22 -6.55 -2.99 17.04
CA PHE A 22 -7.79 -2.51 16.44
C PHE A 22 -8.83 -3.63 16.53
N GLY A 23 -10.09 -3.34 16.76
CA GLY A 23 -11.05 -4.42 16.76
C GLY A 23 -12.46 -4.03 17.14
N TYR A 24 -13.34 -5.03 17.06
CA TYR A 24 -14.73 -4.94 17.45
C TYR A 24 -15.07 -6.11 18.37
N PRO A 25 -15.55 -5.87 19.62
CA PRO A 25 -15.85 -6.93 20.57
C PRO A 25 -17.10 -7.72 20.18
N GLY A 26 -17.17 -8.97 20.67
CA GLY A 26 -18.33 -9.84 20.53
C GLY A 26 -18.22 -11.06 21.44
N GLY A 27 -19.23 -11.92 21.41
CA GLY A 27 -19.45 -12.97 22.41
C GLY A 27 -18.29 -13.93 22.65
N THR A 28 -17.52 -14.29 21.62
CA THR A 28 -16.43 -15.28 21.76
C THR A 28 -15.12 -14.65 22.25
N VAL A 29 -14.97 -13.32 22.18
CA VAL A 29 -13.75 -12.59 22.59
C VAL A 29 -13.95 -11.74 23.85
N LEU A 30 -15.07 -11.90 24.58
CA LEU A 30 -15.34 -11.08 25.78
C LEU A 30 -14.29 -11.29 26.87
N THR A 31 -13.82 -12.51 27.08
CA THR A 31 -12.75 -12.80 28.04
C THR A 31 -11.44 -12.11 27.64
N LEU A 32 -11.13 -12.07 26.34
CA LEU A 32 -9.97 -11.35 25.81
C LEU A 32 -10.10 -9.84 26.04
N TYR A 33 -11.24 -9.23 25.71
CA TYR A 33 -11.47 -7.80 25.97
C TYR A 33 -11.52 -7.44 27.46
N ASN A 34 -11.94 -8.37 28.31
CA ASN A 34 -11.83 -8.19 29.77
C ASN A 34 -10.36 -8.08 30.23
N GLU A 35 -9.46 -8.85 29.65
CA GLU A 35 -8.02 -8.73 29.94
C GLU A 35 -7.41 -7.45 29.30
N VAL A 36 -7.85 -7.03 28.10
CA VAL A 36 -7.51 -5.72 27.52
C VAL A 36 -7.86 -4.59 28.51
N TYR A 37 -9.07 -4.64 29.09
CA TYR A 37 -9.51 -3.63 30.07
C TYR A 37 -8.68 -3.65 31.36
N LYS A 38 -8.42 -4.83 31.93
CA LYS A 38 -7.64 -4.97 33.19
C LYS A 38 -6.20 -4.48 33.01
N ASP A 39 -5.59 -4.77 31.89
CA ASP A 39 -4.23 -4.36 31.54
C ASP A 39 -4.13 -2.92 31.07
N LYS A 40 -5.26 -2.28 30.76
CA LYS A 40 -5.32 -0.98 30.06
C LYS A 40 -4.51 -1.02 28.76
N PHE A 41 -4.54 -2.17 28.07
CA PHE A 41 -3.81 -2.33 26.82
C PHE A 41 -4.39 -1.37 25.75
N PRO A 42 -3.56 -0.58 25.03
CA PRO A 42 -4.06 0.36 24.04
C PRO A 42 -4.88 -0.35 22.96
N ASN A 43 -6.12 0.11 22.79
CA ASN A 43 -7.02 -0.47 21.80
C ASN A 43 -7.91 0.60 21.17
N VAL A 44 -8.30 0.37 19.93
CA VAL A 44 -9.22 1.23 19.16
C VAL A 44 -10.47 0.42 18.81
N LEU A 45 -11.61 0.85 19.32
CA LEU A 45 -12.91 0.36 18.89
C LEU A 45 -13.24 1.01 17.54
N THR A 46 -13.21 0.24 16.46
CA THR A 46 -13.60 0.71 15.13
C THR A 46 -15.11 0.61 14.92
N GLY A 47 -15.63 1.34 13.96
CA GLY A 47 -17.05 1.25 13.58
C GLY A 47 -17.42 -0.07 12.89
N HIS A 48 -16.42 -0.79 12.34
CA HIS A 48 -16.61 -2.05 11.61
C HIS A 48 -15.30 -2.85 11.61
N GLU A 49 -15.37 -4.18 11.57
CA GLU A 49 -14.18 -5.04 11.59
C GLU A 49 -13.28 -4.86 10.35
N GLN A 50 -13.85 -4.52 9.20
CA GLN A 50 -13.07 -4.14 8.01
C GLN A 50 -12.20 -2.90 8.32
N GLY A 51 -12.74 -1.90 9.03
CA GLY A 51 -11.99 -0.75 9.51
C GLY A 51 -10.86 -1.14 10.45
N ALA A 52 -11.07 -2.14 11.31
CA ALA A 52 -10.02 -2.65 12.21
C ALA A 52 -8.83 -3.25 11.45
N VAL A 53 -9.09 -4.08 10.43
CA VAL A 53 -7.99 -4.67 9.62
C VAL A 53 -7.26 -3.60 8.83
N HIS A 54 -7.97 -2.68 8.17
CA HIS A 54 -7.33 -1.60 7.43
C HIS A 54 -6.57 -0.63 8.34
N GLY A 55 -7.06 -0.41 9.58
CA GLY A 55 -6.31 0.34 10.60
C GLY A 55 -5.00 -0.35 10.98
N ALA A 56 -5.04 -1.66 11.23
CA ALA A 56 -3.85 -2.46 11.48
C ALA A 56 -2.90 -2.49 10.28
N ASP A 57 -3.43 -2.53 9.04
CA ASP A 57 -2.67 -2.46 7.80
C ASP A 57 -1.95 -1.11 7.66
N GLY A 58 -2.65 0.00 7.83
CA GLY A 58 -2.05 1.33 7.78
C GLY A 58 -0.97 1.55 8.84
N TYR A 59 -1.20 1.05 10.07
CA TYR A 59 -0.20 1.02 11.13
C TYR A 59 1.05 0.25 10.71
N ALA A 60 0.87 -0.96 10.15
CA ALA A 60 1.99 -1.80 9.74
C ALA A 60 2.80 -1.17 8.60
N ARG A 61 2.15 -0.58 7.60
CA ARG A 61 2.84 0.09 6.49
C ARG A 61 3.66 1.29 6.94
N ALA A 62 3.07 2.14 7.79
CA ALA A 62 3.72 3.35 8.28
C ALA A 62 4.91 3.05 9.21
N THR A 63 4.76 2.05 10.10
CA THR A 63 5.74 1.74 11.15
C THR A 63 6.75 0.65 10.80
N GLY A 64 6.44 -0.23 9.82
CA GLY A 64 7.19 -1.45 9.58
C GLY A 64 6.96 -2.57 10.61
N LYS A 65 6.13 -2.33 11.64
CA LYS A 65 5.77 -3.31 12.67
C LYS A 65 4.61 -4.19 12.21
N VAL A 66 4.37 -5.29 12.94
CA VAL A 66 3.21 -6.14 12.67
C VAL A 66 1.95 -5.46 13.19
N GLY A 67 0.96 -5.27 12.33
CA GLY A 67 -0.37 -4.78 12.73
C GLY A 67 -1.19 -5.88 13.38
N VAL A 68 -1.98 -5.55 14.40
CA VAL A 68 -2.79 -6.52 15.14
C VAL A 68 -4.24 -6.09 15.22
N CYS A 69 -5.16 -7.00 14.89
CA CYS A 69 -6.59 -6.76 15.04
C CYS A 69 -7.34 -7.96 15.62
N PHE A 70 -8.46 -7.65 16.30
CA PHE A 70 -9.31 -8.62 16.98
C PHE A 70 -10.72 -8.62 16.42
N ALA A 71 -11.33 -9.81 16.28
CA ALA A 71 -12.76 -9.95 15.97
C ALA A 71 -13.40 -11.11 16.71
N THR A 72 -14.71 -11.04 16.86
CA THR A 72 -15.52 -12.18 17.30
C THR A 72 -15.70 -13.19 16.16
N SER A 73 -16.18 -14.39 16.49
CA SER A 73 -16.49 -15.45 15.53
C SER A 73 -17.57 -15.05 14.51
N GLY A 74 -17.70 -15.89 13.49
CA GLY A 74 -18.76 -15.76 12.49
C GLY A 74 -18.72 -14.43 11.74
N PRO A 75 -19.75 -13.58 11.84
CA PRO A 75 -19.84 -12.34 11.06
C PRO A 75 -18.68 -11.37 11.36
N GLY A 76 -18.14 -11.34 12.59
CA GLY A 76 -17.05 -10.44 12.93
C GLY A 76 -15.80 -10.71 12.09
N VAL A 77 -15.29 -11.93 12.10
CA VAL A 77 -14.11 -12.25 11.30
C VAL A 77 -14.42 -12.35 9.79
N CYS A 78 -15.64 -12.69 9.39
CA CYS A 78 -16.05 -12.62 7.98
C CYS A 78 -15.95 -11.19 7.43
N ASN A 79 -16.27 -10.18 8.22
CA ASN A 79 -16.13 -8.77 7.84
C ASN A 79 -14.67 -8.35 7.64
N MET A 80 -13.70 -9.10 8.17
CA MET A 80 -12.28 -8.83 8.01
C MET A 80 -11.69 -9.34 6.68
N VAL A 81 -12.38 -10.21 5.96
CA VAL A 81 -11.86 -10.92 4.77
C VAL A 81 -11.29 -9.97 3.73
N THR A 82 -11.99 -8.89 3.40
CA THR A 82 -11.49 -7.88 2.44
C THR A 82 -10.18 -7.25 2.91
N GLY A 83 -10.07 -6.89 4.19
CA GLY A 83 -8.86 -6.29 4.75
C GLY A 83 -7.68 -7.27 4.78
N ILE A 84 -7.93 -8.53 5.14
CA ILE A 84 -6.92 -9.61 5.11
C ILE A 84 -6.41 -9.81 3.67
N ALA A 85 -7.32 -9.87 2.68
CA ALA A 85 -6.95 -10.01 1.27
C ALA A 85 -6.14 -8.81 0.76
N THR A 86 -6.47 -7.58 1.19
CA THR A 86 -5.71 -6.35 0.89
C THR A 86 -4.28 -6.48 1.40
N ALA A 87 -4.10 -6.85 2.67
CA ALA A 87 -2.79 -7.04 3.28
C ALA A 87 -1.99 -8.17 2.60
N TYR A 88 -2.64 -9.27 2.22
CA TYR A 88 -2.01 -10.38 1.51
C TYR A 88 -1.48 -9.95 0.13
N MET A 89 -2.30 -9.26 -0.65
CA MET A 89 -1.93 -8.80 -2.00
C MET A 89 -0.77 -7.80 -1.98
N ASP A 90 -0.69 -6.97 -0.94
CA ASP A 90 0.35 -5.95 -0.81
C ASP A 90 1.51 -6.35 0.12
N SER A 91 1.51 -7.60 0.61
CA SER A 91 2.58 -8.15 1.45
C SER A 91 2.76 -7.37 2.77
N VAL A 92 1.66 -7.08 3.46
CA VAL A 92 1.64 -6.35 4.74
C VAL A 92 1.61 -7.32 5.90
N PRO A 93 2.52 -7.21 6.88
CA PRO A 93 2.56 -8.11 8.03
C PRO A 93 1.42 -7.81 9.00
N LEU A 94 0.47 -8.72 9.13
CA LEU A 94 -0.63 -8.65 10.09
C LEU A 94 -0.76 -9.94 10.90
N VAL A 95 -1.19 -9.81 12.16
CA VAL A 95 -1.69 -10.91 12.97
C VAL A 95 -3.14 -10.62 13.34
N VAL A 96 -4.04 -11.41 12.79
CA VAL A 96 -5.48 -11.33 13.05
C VAL A 96 -5.83 -12.38 14.11
N ILE A 97 -6.36 -11.96 15.25
CA ILE A 97 -6.79 -12.86 16.31
C ILE A 97 -8.32 -12.86 16.36
N SER A 98 -8.92 -13.99 16.01
CA SER A 98 -10.37 -14.18 16.06
C SER A 98 -10.77 -15.13 17.17
N GLY A 99 -11.96 -14.92 17.70
CA GLY A 99 -12.59 -15.91 18.54
C GLY A 99 -13.37 -16.90 17.70
N GLN A 100 -13.39 -18.19 18.14
CA GLN A 100 -14.21 -19.24 17.58
C GLN A 100 -15.20 -19.73 18.64
N VAL A 101 -16.24 -20.43 18.25
CA VAL A 101 -17.13 -21.12 19.19
C VAL A 101 -16.33 -22.10 20.07
N ALA A 102 -16.87 -22.47 21.23
CA ALA A 102 -16.17 -23.39 22.13
C ALA A 102 -15.83 -24.71 21.43
N THR A 103 -14.71 -25.32 21.80
CA THR A 103 -14.13 -26.50 21.14
C THR A 103 -15.15 -27.63 20.87
N HIS A 104 -16.04 -27.91 21.83
CA HIS A 104 -17.06 -28.96 21.73
C HIS A 104 -18.23 -28.61 20.78
N LEU A 105 -18.33 -27.34 20.34
CA LEU A 105 -19.37 -26.84 19.42
C LEU A 105 -18.88 -26.77 17.98
N ILE A 106 -17.58 -26.82 17.74
CA ILE A 106 -17.01 -26.72 16.39
C ILE A 106 -17.51 -27.87 15.51
N GLY A 107 -18.01 -27.55 14.30
CA GLY A 107 -18.57 -28.50 13.35
C GLY A 107 -20.03 -28.89 13.65
N ARG A 108 -20.76 -28.08 14.43
CA ARG A 108 -22.15 -28.36 14.82
C ARG A 108 -23.15 -27.31 14.35
N ASP A 109 -22.76 -26.44 13.42
CA ASP A 109 -23.55 -25.30 12.94
C ASP A 109 -24.05 -24.42 14.10
N SER A 110 -23.17 -24.16 15.06
CA SER A 110 -23.46 -23.39 16.26
C SER A 110 -23.66 -21.91 15.92
N PHE A 111 -24.34 -21.15 16.79
CA PHE A 111 -24.54 -19.74 16.60
C PHE A 111 -23.22 -18.97 16.40
N GLN A 112 -23.11 -18.23 15.32
CA GLN A 112 -21.91 -17.50 14.89
C GLN A 112 -20.69 -18.41 14.65
N GLU A 113 -20.89 -19.66 14.30
CA GLU A 113 -19.83 -20.51 13.77
C GLU A 113 -19.62 -20.26 12.28
N ALA A 114 -18.36 -20.19 11.85
CA ALA A 114 -17.98 -20.19 10.45
C ALA A 114 -16.61 -20.90 10.30
N ASP A 115 -16.39 -21.56 9.16
CA ASP A 115 -15.07 -22.12 8.82
C ASP A 115 -14.12 -21.01 8.35
N ILE A 116 -13.59 -20.27 9.31
CA ILE A 116 -12.72 -19.14 9.06
C ILE A 116 -11.37 -19.57 8.48
N SER A 117 -10.87 -20.73 8.88
CA SER A 117 -9.67 -21.31 8.26
C SER A 117 -9.87 -21.57 6.78
N GLY A 118 -10.99 -22.19 6.39
CA GLY A 118 -11.33 -22.43 4.98
C GLY A 118 -11.48 -21.14 4.18
N ILE A 119 -12.16 -20.12 4.75
CA ILE A 119 -12.37 -18.82 4.09
C ILE A 119 -11.04 -18.07 3.89
N THR A 120 -10.12 -18.10 4.86
CA THR A 120 -8.92 -17.27 4.86
C THR A 120 -7.66 -17.95 4.32
N THR A 121 -7.67 -19.26 4.13
CA THR A 121 -6.54 -20.02 3.58
C THR A 121 -5.92 -19.38 2.31
N PRO A 122 -6.69 -18.95 1.29
CA PRO A 122 -6.11 -18.41 0.06
C PRO A 122 -5.60 -16.97 0.20
N ILE A 123 -5.89 -16.28 1.29
CA ILE A 123 -5.57 -14.87 1.53
C ILE A 123 -4.70 -14.63 2.76
N THR A 124 -4.09 -15.69 3.30
CA THR A 124 -3.15 -15.61 4.44
C THR A 124 -1.87 -16.38 4.13
N LYS A 125 -0.78 -16.02 4.77
CA LYS A 125 0.44 -16.85 4.73
C LYS A 125 0.27 -18.14 5.50
N HIS A 126 -0.46 -18.06 6.60
CA HIS A 126 -0.82 -19.19 7.44
C HIS A 126 -2.03 -18.87 8.30
N ASN A 127 -2.77 -19.89 8.71
CA ASN A 127 -3.81 -19.76 9.71
C ASN A 127 -3.76 -20.93 10.71
N TYR A 128 -4.17 -20.63 11.93
CA TYR A 128 -4.22 -21.57 13.04
C TYR A 128 -5.63 -21.63 13.61
N LEU A 129 -6.09 -22.83 13.96
CA LEU A 129 -7.26 -23.03 14.81
C LEU A 129 -6.80 -23.61 16.16
N VAL A 130 -6.78 -22.78 17.20
CA VAL A 130 -6.27 -23.12 18.52
C VAL A 130 -7.40 -23.69 19.39
N LYS A 131 -7.27 -24.99 19.75
CA LYS A 131 -8.22 -25.74 20.59
C LYS A 131 -7.65 -26.16 21.94
N ASN A 132 -6.37 -25.88 22.18
CA ASN A 132 -5.66 -26.22 23.40
C ASN A 132 -4.86 -25.03 23.90
N VAL A 133 -5.12 -24.59 25.13
CA VAL A 133 -4.48 -23.40 25.71
C VAL A 133 -2.95 -23.53 25.80
N HIS A 134 -2.42 -24.74 25.96
CA HIS A 134 -0.97 -24.99 26.02
C HIS A 134 -0.24 -24.69 24.71
N GLU A 135 -0.97 -24.69 23.57
CA GLU A 135 -0.39 -24.36 22.26
C GLU A 135 -0.36 -22.85 21.98
N LEU A 136 -1.20 -22.08 22.66
CA LEU A 136 -1.46 -20.67 22.35
C LEU A 136 -0.19 -19.81 22.34
N PRO A 137 0.75 -19.87 23.32
CA PRO A 137 1.97 -19.05 23.30
C PRO A 137 2.87 -19.39 22.09
N ARG A 138 3.02 -20.67 21.76
CA ARG A 138 3.79 -21.15 20.61
C ARG A 138 3.16 -20.66 19.31
N VAL A 139 1.85 -20.81 19.15
CA VAL A 139 1.13 -20.38 17.95
C VAL A 139 1.25 -18.85 17.75
N LEU A 140 1.11 -18.06 18.80
CA LEU A 140 1.29 -16.62 18.69
C LEU A 140 2.72 -16.25 18.28
N LYS A 141 3.73 -16.88 18.88
CA LYS A 141 5.13 -16.67 18.49
C LYS A 141 5.38 -16.97 17.02
N GLU A 142 4.87 -18.12 16.55
CA GLU A 142 4.95 -18.54 15.16
C GLU A 142 4.21 -17.58 14.23
N ALA A 143 3.02 -17.12 14.60
CA ALA A 143 2.21 -16.18 13.81
C ALA A 143 2.95 -14.86 13.54
N PHE A 144 3.54 -14.25 14.58
CA PHE A 144 4.34 -13.04 14.42
C PHE A 144 5.60 -13.27 13.59
N PHE A 145 6.28 -14.39 13.79
CA PHE A 145 7.45 -14.75 12.99
C PHE A 145 7.09 -14.92 11.51
N ILE A 146 6.04 -15.68 11.20
CA ILE A 146 5.59 -15.91 9.82
C ILE A 146 5.14 -14.60 9.17
N ALA A 147 4.38 -13.75 9.90
CA ALA A 147 3.86 -12.51 9.34
C ALA A 147 4.97 -11.58 8.84
N ARG A 148 6.08 -11.45 9.58
CA ARG A 148 7.17 -10.48 9.29
C ARG A 148 8.37 -11.03 8.51
N SER A 149 8.52 -12.36 8.38
CA SER A 149 9.68 -13.00 7.76
C SER A 149 9.43 -13.42 6.32
N GLY A 150 10.49 -13.57 5.52
CA GLY A 150 10.37 -13.79 4.09
C GLY A 150 9.60 -12.67 3.41
N ARG A 151 8.74 -12.98 2.43
CA ARG A 151 7.73 -12.03 1.95
C ARG A 151 6.69 -11.81 3.04
N PRO A 152 6.53 -10.59 3.61
CA PRO A 152 5.57 -10.36 4.68
C PRO A 152 4.12 -10.64 4.26
N GLY A 153 3.23 -10.83 5.24
CA GLY A 153 1.80 -11.01 4.95
C GLY A 153 0.99 -11.38 6.18
N PRO A 154 -0.34 -11.45 6.07
CA PRO A 154 -1.24 -11.72 7.17
C PRO A 154 -1.18 -13.18 7.63
N VAL A 155 -1.31 -13.36 8.95
CA VAL A 155 -1.52 -14.65 9.62
C VAL A 155 -2.76 -14.55 10.50
N LEU A 156 -3.61 -15.55 10.42
CA LEU A 156 -4.81 -15.61 11.25
C LEU A 156 -4.64 -16.65 12.36
N VAL A 157 -5.04 -16.28 13.57
CA VAL A 157 -5.09 -17.14 14.76
C VAL A 157 -6.51 -17.16 15.28
N ASP A 158 -7.25 -18.22 14.95
CA ASP A 158 -8.62 -18.46 15.36
C ASP A 158 -8.61 -19.27 16.67
N VAL A 159 -9.15 -18.71 17.75
CA VAL A 159 -9.01 -19.26 19.11
C VAL A 159 -10.38 -19.66 19.63
N ALA A 160 -10.56 -20.93 19.99
CA ALA A 160 -11.81 -21.39 20.57
C ALA A 160 -12.08 -20.68 21.92
N LYS A 161 -13.35 -20.34 22.17
CA LYS A 161 -13.77 -19.54 23.34
C LYS A 161 -13.29 -20.11 24.67
N ASP A 162 -13.41 -21.43 24.85
CA ASP A 162 -12.99 -22.12 26.06
C ASP A 162 -11.46 -22.12 26.26
N VAL A 163 -10.67 -21.90 25.22
CA VAL A 163 -9.22 -21.69 25.31
C VAL A 163 -8.90 -20.35 25.98
N PHE A 164 -9.66 -19.29 25.71
CA PHE A 164 -9.48 -18.01 26.40
C PHE A 164 -9.75 -18.10 27.91
N ASP A 165 -10.67 -18.97 28.31
CA ASP A 165 -11.09 -19.15 29.70
C ASP A 165 -10.19 -20.14 30.48
N ALA A 166 -9.51 -21.06 29.80
CA ALA A 166 -8.71 -22.12 30.39
C ALA A 166 -7.45 -21.57 31.07
N GLU A 167 -7.20 -22.03 32.31
CA GLU A 167 -5.98 -21.70 33.06
C GLU A 167 -4.85 -22.70 32.79
N PHE A 168 -3.62 -22.17 32.67
CA PHE A 168 -2.42 -22.98 32.45
C PHE A 168 -1.16 -22.27 32.92
N ASP A 169 -0.07 -22.99 33.05
CA ASP A 169 1.25 -22.40 33.28
C ASP A 169 1.80 -21.79 31.98
N TYR A 170 1.76 -20.45 31.90
CA TYR A 170 2.22 -19.69 30.75
C TYR A 170 3.73 -19.62 30.69
N GLU A 171 4.27 -19.98 29.54
CA GLU A 171 5.65 -19.78 29.15
C GLU A 171 5.69 -19.34 27.68
N TYR A 172 6.38 -18.23 27.36
CA TYR A 172 6.48 -17.71 26.00
C TYR A 172 7.79 -18.17 25.37
N PRO A 173 7.77 -18.82 24.20
CA PRO A 173 8.98 -19.32 23.56
C PRO A 173 9.95 -18.19 23.17
N GLU A 174 11.24 -18.40 23.41
CA GLU A 174 12.29 -17.45 22.97
C GLU A 174 12.53 -17.54 21.47
N THR A 175 12.50 -18.73 20.90
CA THR A 175 12.80 -19.03 19.48
C THR A 175 11.65 -19.71 18.79
N VAL A 176 11.63 -19.59 17.46
CA VAL A 176 10.69 -20.28 16.57
C VAL A 176 11.45 -21.35 15.77
N GLN A 177 10.88 -22.56 15.71
CA GLN A 177 11.38 -23.62 14.87
C GLN A 177 10.23 -24.17 14.00
N LEU A 178 10.22 -23.77 12.73
CA LEU A 178 9.24 -24.22 11.76
C LEU A 178 9.91 -25.17 10.75
N ARG A 179 9.33 -26.35 10.59
CA ARG A 179 9.87 -27.32 9.64
C ARG A 179 9.79 -26.78 8.21
N GLY A 180 10.95 -26.65 7.56
CA GLY A 180 11.03 -26.20 6.16
C GLY A 180 10.83 -24.70 5.94
N TYR A 181 10.82 -23.89 7.01
CA TYR A 181 10.72 -22.43 6.93
C TYR A 181 11.75 -21.77 7.85
N THR A 182 12.71 -21.05 7.28
CA THR A 182 13.80 -20.41 8.05
C THR A 182 13.58 -18.91 8.28
N GLY A 183 12.80 -18.26 7.42
CA GLY A 183 12.56 -16.81 7.46
C GLY A 183 13.75 -15.95 7.01
N HIS A 184 14.91 -16.56 6.72
CA HIS A 184 16.10 -15.89 6.19
C HIS A 184 16.42 -16.45 4.80
N TYR A 185 16.69 -15.55 3.86
CA TYR A 185 16.94 -15.90 2.46
C TYR A 185 18.15 -15.14 1.96
N GLU A 186 19.30 -15.78 2.01
CA GLU A 186 20.53 -15.34 1.33
C GLU A 186 20.57 -16.04 -0.03
N GLY A 187 20.82 -15.26 -1.09
CA GLY A 187 20.96 -15.77 -2.44
C GLY A 187 22.41 -16.17 -2.75
N ASN A 188 22.74 -16.26 -4.04
CA ASN A 188 24.11 -16.53 -4.48
C ASN A 188 24.82 -15.22 -4.83
N GLU A 189 26.03 -15.03 -4.35
CA GLU A 189 26.84 -13.87 -4.71
C GLU A 189 27.20 -13.85 -6.21
N SER A 190 27.29 -15.01 -6.88
CA SER A 190 27.51 -15.09 -8.32
C SER A 190 26.43 -14.37 -9.13
N ASP A 191 25.17 -14.39 -8.66
CA ASP A 191 24.06 -13.71 -9.34
C ASP A 191 24.23 -12.18 -9.26
N LEU A 192 24.84 -11.68 -8.16
CA LEU A 192 25.20 -10.26 -8.03
C LEU A 192 26.40 -9.90 -8.93
N ASP A 193 27.35 -10.79 -9.12
CA ASP A 193 28.48 -10.58 -10.05
C ASP A 193 27.97 -10.48 -11.49
N GLU A 194 27.02 -11.34 -11.89
CA GLU A 194 26.35 -11.26 -13.19
C GLU A 194 25.56 -9.96 -13.35
N ALA A 195 24.88 -9.50 -12.29
CA ALA A 195 24.17 -8.23 -12.27
C ALA A 195 25.12 -7.03 -12.49
N VAL A 196 26.25 -7.01 -11.80
CA VAL A 196 27.29 -5.97 -11.97
C VAL A 196 27.90 -6.02 -13.36
N GLN A 197 28.16 -7.21 -13.90
CA GLN A 197 28.64 -7.36 -15.27
C GLN A 197 27.62 -6.78 -16.27
N ALA A 198 26.35 -7.08 -16.14
CA ALA A 198 25.30 -6.53 -17.00
C ALA A 198 25.22 -5.00 -16.92
N LEU A 199 25.39 -4.40 -15.72
CA LEU A 199 25.53 -2.95 -15.57
C LEU A 199 26.73 -2.40 -16.35
N CYS A 200 27.90 -3.06 -16.28
CA CYS A 200 29.08 -2.63 -17.03
C CYS A 200 28.91 -2.68 -18.56
N GLU A 201 28.11 -3.62 -19.06
CA GLU A 201 27.82 -3.79 -20.48
C GLU A 201 26.74 -2.84 -21.01
N SER A 202 25.79 -2.42 -20.14
CA SER A 202 24.65 -1.58 -20.50
C SER A 202 25.06 -0.17 -20.90
N ARG A 203 24.23 0.45 -21.74
CA ARG A 203 24.31 1.87 -22.12
C ARG A 203 23.03 2.63 -21.76
N ARG A 204 21.93 1.92 -21.58
CA ARG A 204 20.58 2.47 -21.37
C ARG A 204 19.88 1.76 -20.18
N PRO A 205 20.50 1.74 -18.99
CA PRO A 205 19.89 1.06 -17.86
C PRO A 205 18.71 1.84 -17.30
N VAL A 206 17.73 1.12 -16.76
CA VAL A 206 16.64 1.67 -15.95
C VAL A 206 16.50 0.84 -14.68
N LEU A 207 16.29 1.50 -13.56
CA LEU A 207 15.95 0.86 -12.31
C LEU A 207 14.44 0.97 -12.09
N LEU A 208 13.77 -0.18 -11.94
CA LEU A 208 12.36 -0.27 -11.54
C LEU A 208 12.28 -0.73 -10.08
N THR A 209 11.84 0.17 -9.20
CA THR A 209 11.69 -0.11 -7.77
C THR A 209 10.25 -0.42 -7.39
N GLY A 210 10.06 -1.48 -6.61
CA GLY A 210 8.75 -1.91 -6.10
C GLY A 210 8.62 -1.85 -4.59
N GLY A 211 7.47 -2.33 -4.09
CA GLY A 211 7.13 -2.35 -2.66
C GLY A 211 8.09 -3.17 -1.79
N GLY A 212 8.87 -4.09 -2.38
CA GLY A 212 9.88 -4.86 -1.67
C GLY A 212 10.96 -3.99 -1.01
N ILE A 213 11.32 -2.85 -1.62
CA ILE A 213 12.25 -1.88 -1.03
C ILE A 213 11.66 -1.26 0.23
N VAL A 214 10.39 -0.88 0.18
CA VAL A 214 9.68 -0.27 1.31
C VAL A 214 9.53 -1.28 2.45
N SER A 215 9.12 -2.52 2.14
CA SER A 215 8.89 -3.55 3.15
C SER A 215 10.17 -4.08 3.81
N SER A 216 11.31 -4.06 3.11
CA SER A 216 12.61 -4.49 3.63
C SER A 216 13.40 -3.42 4.37
N ASP A 217 12.92 -2.16 4.40
CA ASP A 217 13.64 -1.00 4.95
C ASP A 217 15.02 -0.75 4.31
N THR A 218 15.15 -1.01 3.00
CA THR A 218 16.41 -0.87 2.28
C THR A 218 16.46 0.36 1.37
N ALA A 219 15.52 1.28 1.52
CA ALA A 219 15.42 2.49 0.68
C ALA A 219 16.71 3.33 0.70
N GLN A 220 17.33 3.53 1.87
CA GLN A 220 18.57 4.31 1.96
C GLN A 220 19.73 3.66 1.19
N VAL A 221 19.90 2.34 1.31
CA VAL A 221 20.95 1.62 0.57
C VAL A 221 20.70 1.69 -0.94
N LEU A 222 19.41 1.62 -1.36
CA LEU A 222 19.07 1.79 -2.77
C LEU A 222 19.37 3.21 -3.26
N GLN A 223 19.09 4.24 -2.45
CA GLN A 223 19.44 5.63 -2.77
C GLN A 223 20.94 5.79 -2.99
N ASP A 224 21.79 5.21 -2.12
CA ASP A 224 23.25 5.23 -2.27
C ASP A 224 23.69 4.57 -3.61
N VAL A 225 23.06 3.45 -4.00
CA VAL A 225 23.30 2.79 -5.30
C VAL A 225 22.88 3.69 -6.46
N VAL A 226 21.72 4.31 -6.37
CA VAL A 226 21.17 5.19 -7.41
C VAL A 226 22.02 6.44 -7.60
N GLU A 227 22.43 7.08 -6.51
CA GLU A 227 23.31 8.26 -6.54
C GLU A 227 24.67 7.92 -7.14
N LYS A 228 25.24 6.78 -6.78
CA LYS A 228 26.54 6.32 -7.30
C LYS A 228 26.51 6.01 -8.79
N LEU A 229 25.41 5.40 -9.28
CA LEU A 229 25.25 5.04 -10.68
C LEU A 229 24.66 6.17 -11.53
N GLN A 230 23.97 7.12 -10.90
CA GLN A 230 23.13 8.14 -11.56
C GLN A 230 22.21 7.52 -12.63
N ILE A 231 21.58 6.40 -12.30
CA ILE A 231 20.71 5.63 -13.17
C ILE A 231 19.29 6.24 -13.18
N PRO A 232 18.58 6.31 -14.31
CA PRO A 232 17.16 6.66 -14.33
C PRO A 232 16.33 5.68 -13.50
N VAL A 233 15.43 6.22 -12.66
CA VAL A 233 14.59 5.47 -11.74
C VAL A 233 13.13 5.59 -12.14
N VAL A 234 12.44 4.47 -12.11
CA VAL A 234 11.00 4.35 -12.30
C VAL A 234 10.43 3.60 -11.09
N THR A 235 9.30 4.01 -10.57
CA THR A 235 8.65 3.32 -9.44
C THR A 235 7.39 2.58 -9.86
N THR A 236 7.07 1.50 -9.16
CA THR A 236 5.69 1.01 -9.14
C THR A 236 4.88 1.86 -8.16
N LEU A 237 3.55 1.77 -8.19
CA LEU A 237 2.69 2.43 -7.20
C LEU A 237 3.11 2.09 -5.75
N MET A 238 3.44 0.81 -5.48
CA MET A 238 3.86 0.35 -4.16
C MET A 238 5.32 0.70 -3.82
N GLY A 239 6.12 1.11 -4.79
CA GLY A 239 7.50 1.55 -4.62
C GLY A 239 7.64 3.05 -4.39
N LYS A 240 6.54 3.82 -4.44
CA LYS A 240 6.58 5.28 -4.28
C LYS A 240 7.16 5.68 -2.92
N GLY A 241 8.08 6.63 -2.93
CA GLY A 241 8.86 7.07 -1.77
C GLY A 241 10.11 6.23 -1.47
N ALA A 242 10.33 5.09 -2.13
CA ALA A 242 11.59 4.33 -1.99
C ALA A 242 12.81 5.14 -2.46
N ILE A 243 12.64 5.87 -3.56
CA ILE A 243 13.52 6.94 -4.02
C ILE A 243 12.71 8.23 -3.96
N PRO A 244 13.24 9.34 -3.42
CA PRO A 244 12.54 10.62 -3.40
C PRO A 244 12.08 11.05 -4.80
N ASP A 245 10.84 11.51 -4.93
CA ASP A 245 10.33 12.04 -6.21
C ASP A 245 11.14 13.27 -6.68
N THR A 246 11.88 13.90 -5.77
CA THR A 246 12.79 15.03 -6.06
C THR A 246 14.15 14.63 -6.62
N TYR A 247 14.44 13.31 -6.74
CA TYR A 247 15.68 12.86 -7.36
C TYR A 247 15.72 13.22 -8.85
N ASP A 248 16.81 13.81 -9.31
CA ASP A 248 16.97 14.40 -10.65
C ASP A 248 16.62 13.47 -11.83
N TYR A 249 16.75 12.18 -11.65
CA TYR A 249 16.48 11.15 -12.67
C TYR A 249 15.34 10.22 -12.28
N HIS A 250 14.47 10.64 -11.36
CA HIS A 250 13.21 9.97 -11.07
C HIS A 250 12.19 10.30 -12.16
N LEU A 251 11.75 9.31 -12.90
CA LEU A 251 10.86 9.47 -14.06
C LEU A 251 9.38 9.27 -13.70
N GLY A 252 9.07 9.10 -12.42
CA GLY A 252 7.72 8.85 -11.93
C GLY A 252 7.33 7.37 -11.94
N MET A 253 6.02 7.13 -11.89
CA MET A 253 5.43 5.79 -11.82
C MET A 253 5.38 5.14 -13.21
N ALA A 254 5.59 3.81 -13.27
CA ALA A 254 5.41 3.00 -14.46
C ALA A 254 3.99 2.42 -14.57
N GLY A 255 3.63 1.98 -15.75
CA GLY A 255 2.47 1.14 -16.02
C GLY A 255 1.26 1.90 -16.55
N MET A 256 0.05 1.38 -16.27
CA MET A 256 -1.22 1.85 -16.85
C MET A 256 -1.42 3.37 -16.73
N HIS A 257 -1.15 3.93 -15.56
CA HIS A 257 -1.23 5.38 -15.28
C HIS A 257 0.16 5.98 -15.00
N GLY A 258 1.20 5.32 -15.51
CA GLY A 258 2.57 5.78 -15.42
C GLY A 258 2.83 7.01 -16.29
N THR A 259 3.93 7.72 -15.99
CA THR A 259 4.36 8.85 -16.80
C THR A 259 4.81 8.40 -18.18
N VAL A 260 4.74 9.29 -19.15
CA VAL A 260 5.25 9.01 -20.51
C VAL A 260 6.75 8.69 -20.47
N ALA A 261 7.51 9.42 -19.66
CA ALA A 261 8.95 9.22 -19.51
C ALA A 261 9.27 7.84 -18.91
N ALA A 262 8.59 7.44 -17.84
CA ALA A 262 8.80 6.14 -17.19
C ALA A 262 8.49 4.97 -18.15
N ASN A 263 7.35 5.00 -18.81
CA ASN A 263 6.94 3.93 -19.72
C ASN A 263 7.86 3.85 -20.95
N ARG A 264 8.23 4.99 -21.54
CA ARG A 264 9.18 5.03 -22.68
C ARG A 264 10.59 4.60 -22.27
N ALA A 265 11.02 4.96 -21.06
CA ALA A 265 12.32 4.51 -20.56
C ALA A 265 12.37 2.97 -20.41
N ILE A 266 11.32 2.33 -19.90
CA ILE A 266 11.23 0.86 -19.82
C ILE A 266 11.25 0.23 -21.23
N VAL A 267 10.52 0.78 -22.19
CA VAL A 267 10.49 0.26 -23.57
C VAL A 267 11.84 0.45 -24.28
N GLY A 268 12.54 1.55 -24.00
CA GLY A 268 13.79 1.94 -24.65
C GLY A 268 15.08 1.49 -23.98
N CYS A 269 15.02 0.89 -22.78
CA CYS A 269 16.20 0.44 -22.05
C CYS A 269 16.83 -0.81 -22.69
N ASP A 270 18.12 -1.01 -22.47
CA ASP A 270 18.86 -2.24 -22.79
C ASP A 270 19.10 -3.13 -21.55
N LEU A 271 18.87 -2.56 -20.35
CA LEU A 271 18.96 -3.23 -19.08
C LEU A 271 17.85 -2.72 -18.14
N LEU A 272 17.07 -3.61 -17.56
CA LEU A 272 16.10 -3.31 -16.52
C LEU A 272 16.52 -4.00 -15.21
N LEU A 273 16.85 -3.19 -14.20
CA LEU A 273 17.00 -3.67 -12.83
C LEU A 273 15.64 -3.57 -12.14
N ALA A 274 14.99 -4.70 -11.95
CA ALA A 274 13.70 -4.78 -11.27
C ALA A 274 13.93 -5.25 -9.83
N ILE A 275 13.71 -4.37 -8.85
CA ILE A 275 14.05 -4.62 -7.46
C ILE A 275 12.79 -4.59 -6.60
N GLY A 276 12.43 -5.75 -6.02
CA GLY A 276 11.27 -5.91 -5.14
C GLY A 276 9.93 -5.61 -5.81
N THR A 277 9.76 -6.02 -7.07
CA THR A 277 8.54 -5.83 -7.87
C THR A 277 8.03 -7.15 -8.44
N ARG A 278 6.70 -7.34 -8.47
CA ARG A 278 6.04 -8.58 -8.92
C ARG A 278 5.72 -8.61 -10.41
N PHE A 279 5.93 -7.54 -11.14
CA PHE A 279 5.52 -7.42 -12.54
C PHE A 279 4.02 -7.65 -12.76
N ASP A 280 3.16 -7.06 -11.91
CA ASP A 280 1.72 -7.15 -12.10
C ASP A 280 1.25 -6.48 -13.40
N ASP A 281 0.00 -6.78 -13.82
CA ASP A 281 -0.57 -6.31 -15.09
C ASP A 281 -0.71 -4.78 -15.17
N ARG A 282 -0.81 -4.09 -14.02
CA ARG A 282 -0.89 -2.63 -13.96
C ARG A 282 0.46 -1.98 -14.26
N VAL A 283 1.57 -2.67 -13.98
CA VAL A 283 2.93 -2.23 -14.29
C VAL A 283 3.34 -2.64 -15.69
N THR A 284 3.06 -3.88 -16.08
CA THR A 284 3.58 -4.44 -17.34
C THR A 284 2.74 -4.11 -18.57
N GLY A 285 1.44 -3.81 -18.39
CA GLY A 285 0.52 -3.83 -19.52
C GLY A 285 0.55 -5.21 -20.19
N ASN A 286 0.97 -5.27 -21.47
CA ASN A 286 1.19 -6.53 -22.15
C ASN A 286 2.55 -7.13 -21.77
N ALA A 287 2.56 -8.11 -20.86
CA ALA A 287 3.77 -8.74 -20.34
C ALA A 287 4.70 -9.32 -21.44
N ASN A 288 4.16 -9.80 -22.57
CA ASN A 288 4.95 -10.34 -23.67
C ASN A 288 5.80 -9.29 -24.40
N THR A 289 5.49 -8.02 -24.22
CA THR A 289 6.18 -6.90 -24.88
C THR A 289 6.88 -5.98 -23.87
N PHE A 290 6.76 -6.29 -22.57
CA PHE A 290 7.35 -5.51 -21.49
C PHE A 290 8.88 -5.60 -21.54
N ALA A 291 9.54 -4.44 -21.65
CA ALA A 291 11.01 -4.34 -21.70
C ALA A 291 11.67 -5.34 -22.70
N ALA A 292 11.03 -5.62 -23.84
CA ALA A 292 11.40 -6.71 -24.75
C ALA A 292 12.81 -6.61 -25.36
N ARG A 293 13.46 -5.43 -25.26
CA ARG A 293 14.82 -5.18 -25.75
C ARG A 293 15.89 -5.29 -24.66
N ALA A 294 15.45 -5.35 -23.38
CA ALA A 294 16.34 -5.27 -22.24
C ALA A 294 16.76 -6.65 -21.74
N LYS A 295 17.99 -6.76 -21.25
CA LYS A 295 18.29 -7.77 -20.24
C LYS A 295 17.54 -7.40 -18.97
N ILE A 296 16.89 -8.36 -18.30
CA ILE A 296 16.13 -8.13 -17.07
C ILE A 296 16.85 -8.83 -15.93
N ILE A 297 17.19 -8.05 -14.88
CA ILE A 297 17.72 -8.55 -13.62
C ILE A 297 16.61 -8.39 -12.59
N HIS A 298 16.19 -9.48 -11.98
CA HIS A 298 15.09 -9.49 -11.03
C HIS A 298 15.56 -9.83 -9.63
N PHE A 299 15.41 -8.89 -8.69
CA PHE A 299 15.67 -9.06 -7.27
C PHE A 299 14.34 -9.30 -6.54
N ASP A 300 14.13 -10.47 -5.99
CA ASP A 300 12.94 -10.77 -5.18
C ASP A 300 13.25 -11.83 -4.12
N ILE A 301 12.65 -11.66 -2.93
CA ILE A 301 12.73 -12.63 -1.84
C ILE A 301 11.87 -13.86 -2.12
N ASP A 302 10.79 -13.69 -2.86
CA ASP A 302 9.83 -14.74 -3.16
C ASP A 302 10.22 -15.48 -4.45
N ARG A 303 10.75 -16.68 -4.29
CA ARG A 303 11.15 -17.52 -5.42
C ARG A 303 10.02 -17.78 -6.42
N VAL A 304 8.76 -17.73 -5.96
CA VAL A 304 7.59 -17.98 -6.83
C VAL A 304 7.34 -16.80 -7.78
N GLU A 305 7.73 -15.59 -7.43
CA GLU A 305 7.59 -14.43 -8.32
C GLU A 305 8.66 -14.39 -9.42
N ILE A 306 9.80 -15.05 -9.22
CA ILE A 306 10.88 -15.14 -10.23
C ILE A 306 10.40 -15.93 -11.46
N ASN A 307 10.48 -15.30 -12.63
CA ASN A 307 10.06 -15.87 -13.93
C ASN A 307 8.56 -16.20 -14.04
N LYS A 308 7.72 -15.69 -13.15
CA LYS A 308 6.28 -15.96 -13.15
C LYS A 308 5.54 -15.20 -14.26
N ILE A 309 5.80 -13.92 -14.41
CA ILE A 309 5.14 -13.02 -15.39
C ILE A 309 6.12 -12.59 -16.48
N VAL A 310 7.29 -12.13 -16.09
CA VAL A 310 8.35 -11.66 -16.98
C VAL A 310 9.58 -12.53 -16.80
N HIS A 311 10.18 -12.99 -17.88
CA HIS A 311 11.41 -13.80 -17.82
C HIS A 311 12.61 -12.91 -17.45
N SER A 312 13.32 -13.25 -16.38
CA SER A 312 14.57 -12.59 -15.99
C SER A 312 15.79 -13.30 -16.58
N HIS A 313 16.78 -12.54 -17.02
CA HIS A 313 18.06 -13.05 -17.49
C HIS A 313 19.01 -13.38 -16.32
N VAL A 314 18.91 -12.59 -15.26
CA VAL A 314 19.60 -12.84 -13.99
C VAL A 314 18.56 -12.75 -12.88
N SER A 315 18.56 -13.72 -11.97
CA SER A 315 17.60 -13.80 -10.87
C SER A 315 18.34 -13.76 -9.54
N VAL A 316 18.29 -12.64 -8.85
CA VAL A 316 18.85 -12.49 -7.49
C VAL A 316 17.74 -12.83 -6.49
N ASN A 317 17.61 -14.11 -6.17
CA ASN A 317 16.60 -14.57 -5.22
C ASN A 317 17.17 -14.52 -3.79
N GLY A 318 16.77 -13.49 -3.04
CA GLY A 318 17.22 -13.27 -1.67
C GLY A 318 16.60 -12.04 -1.05
N ASP A 319 16.84 -11.88 0.25
CA ASP A 319 16.43 -10.70 1.00
C ASP A 319 17.20 -9.47 0.51
N LEU A 320 16.52 -8.37 0.28
CA LEU A 320 17.17 -7.12 -0.13
C LEU A 320 18.11 -6.56 0.94
N ARG A 321 17.89 -6.87 2.22
CA ARG A 321 18.80 -6.56 3.32
C ARG A 321 20.16 -7.27 3.20
N TRP A 322 20.19 -8.38 2.48
CA TRP A 322 21.41 -9.09 2.12
C TRP A 322 21.99 -8.60 0.78
N SER A 323 21.16 -8.54 -0.27
CA SER A 323 21.63 -8.33 -1.64
C SER A 323 22.03 -6.89 -1.96
N LEU A 324 21.29 -5.87 -1.46
CA LEU A 324 21.58 -4.48 -1.80
C LEU A 324 22.89 -3.94 -1.19
N PRO A 325 23.26 -4.22 0.09
CA PRO A 325 24.56 -3.81 0.61
C PRO A 325 25.72 -4.44 -0.16
N LEU A 326 25.60 -5.70 -0.57
CA LEU A 326 26.60 -6.37 -1.40
C LEU A 326 26.69 -5.77 -2.80
N LEU A 327 25.55 -5.47 -3.43
CA LEU A 327 25.53 -4.77 -4.72
C LEU A 327 26.23 -3.41 -4.61
N ALA A 328 25.89 -2.61 -3.59
CA ALA A 328 26.51 -1.32 -3.34
C ALA A 328 28.04 -1.44 -3.19
N GLN A 329 28.51 -2.45 -2.46
CA GLN A 329 29.95 -2.73 -2.32
C GLN A 329 30.60 -3.09 -3.66
N LYS A 330 29.98 -3.97 -4.45
CA LYS A 330 30.52 -4.44 -5.73
C LYS A 330 30.63 -3.33 -6.78
N ILE A 331 29.73 -2.34 -6.76
CA ILE A 331 29.77 -1.21 -7.71
C ILE A 331 30.66 -0.05 -7.24
N GLN A 332 31.20 -0.09 -6.02
CA GLN A 332 31.94 1.04 -5.42
C GLN A 332 33.08 1.56 -6.29
N SER A 333 33.86 0.68 -6.90
CA SER A 333 35.04 1.03 -7.73
C SER A 333 34.69 1.42 -9.17
N THR A 334 33.49 1.04 -9.65
CA THR A 334 33.09 1.20 -11.06
C THR A 334 32.00 2.24 -11.26
N GLY A 335 31.30 2.65 -10.19
CA GLY A 335 30.09 3.45 -10.28
C GLY A 335 30.28 4.79 -10.99
N ASP A 336 31.37 5.52 -10.72
CA ASP A 336 31.61 6.83 -11.36
C ASP A 336 31.81 6.68 -12.88
N ARG A 337 32.54 5.65 -13.30
CA ARG A 337 32.71 5.32 -14.72
C ARG A 337 31.38 4.94 -15.38
N LEU A 338 30.53 4.20 -14.66
CA LEU A 338 29.19 3.83 -15.14
C LEU A 338 28.28 5.05 -15.24
N ALA A 339 28.34 5.95 -14.27
CA ALA A 339 27.60 7.20 -14.30
C ALA A 339 27.95 8.04 -15.54
N GLU A 340 29.24 8.14 -15.90
CA GLU A 340 29.65 8.79 -17.17
C GLU A 340 29.13 8.04 -18.39
N GLN A 341 29.20 6.70 -18.40
CA GLN A 341 28.73 5.85 -19.47
C GLN A 341 27.25 6.03 -19.77
N TYR A 342 26.41 6.32 -18.76
CA TYR A 342 24.98 6.48 -18.89
C TYR A 342 24.54 7.93 -19.21
N ALA A 343 25.44 8.89 -19.30
CA ALA A 343 25.13 10.31 -19.40
C ALA A 343 24.22 10.67 -20.60
N ALA A 344 24.47 10.08 -21.77
CA ALA A 344 23.65 10.31 -22.95
C ALA A 344 22.20 9.79 -22.76
N TRP A 345 22.06 8.63 -22.13
CA TRP A 345 20.76 8.05 -21.83
C TRP A 345 19.97 8.89 -20.82
N ARG A 346 20.63 9.34 -19.74
CA ARG A 346 20.01 10.25 -18.78
C ARG A 346 19.48 11.53 -19.43
N GLN A 347 20.24 12.09 -20.36
CA GLN A 347 19.80 13.29 -21.09
C GLN A 347 18.57 13.01 -21.94
N GLU A 348 18.54 11.89 -22.67
CA GLU A 348 17.42 11.49 -23.52
C GLU A 348 16.11 11.31 -22.72
N VAL A 349 16.17 10.59 -21.56
CA VAL A 349 14.97 10.37 -20.74
C VAL A 349 14.51 11.66 -20.07
N LYS A 350 15.42 12.56 -19.66
CA LYS A 350 15.09 13.86 -19.08
C LYS A 350 14.46 14.82 -20.11
N GLU A 351 14.87 14.76 -21.34
CA GLU A 351 14.23 15.48 -22.45
C GLU A 351 12.80 14.96 -22.70
N THR A 352 12.63 13.63 -22.66
CA THR A 352 11.31 13.01 -22.77
C THR A 352 10.39 13.44 -21.61
N ASP A 353 10.88 13.45 -20.37
CA ASP A 353 10.12 13.86 -19.21
C ASP A 353 9.65 15.32 -19.30
N ARG A 354 10.53 16.22 -19.72
CA ARG A 354 10.19 17.62 -19.93
C ARG A 354 9.20 17.85 -21.08
N ALA A 355 9.26 17.03 -22.13
CA ALA A 355 8.39 17.14 -23.29
C ALA A 355 6.97 16.63 -23.03
N TYR A 356 6.80 15.72 -22.06
CA TYR A 356 5.52 15.06 -21.80
C TYR A 356 5.17 15.08 -20.31
N PRO A 357 4.91 16.26 -19.70
CA PRO A 357 4.44 16.33 -18.32
C PRO A 357 3.07 15.66 -18.18
N CYS A 358 2.78 15.12 -16.99
CA CYS A 358 1.44 14.59 -16.72
C CYS A 358 0.37 15.65 -16.94
N TYR A 359 -0.68 15.28 -17.66
CA TYR A 359 -1.75 16.20 -18.07
C TYR A 359 -2.75 16.45 -16.94
N SER A 360 -3.23 17.69 -16.84
CA SER A 360 -4.35 18.08 -15.99
C SER A 360 -4.96 19.35 -16.56
N ARG A 361 -6.29 19.37 -16.68
CA ARG A 361 -7.00 20.52 -17.25
C ARG A 361 -7.27 21.59 -16.19
N ASP A 362 -7.17 22.85 -16.59
CA ASP A 362 -7.66 23.99 -15.80
C ASP A 362 -9.05 24.38 -16.29
N ILE A 363 -10.08 24.07 -15.49
CA ILE A 363 -11.48 24.36 -15.80
C ILE A 363 -12.00 25.46 -14.85
N LYS A 364 -12.54 26.52 -15.40
CA LYS A 364 -12.87 27.78 -14.70
C LYS A 364 -13.65 27.64 -13.37
N ASN A 365 -14.54 26.67 -13.27
CA ASN A 365 -15.43 26.52 -12.11
C ASN A 365 -15.09 25.35 -11.19
N TYR A 366 -13.93 24.73 -11.37
CA TYR A 366 -13.49 23.57 -10.63
C TYR A 366 -12.02 23.65 -10.23
N VAL A 367 -11.67 23.00 -9.15
CA VAL A 367 -10.27 22.82 -8.78
C VAL A 367 -9.68 21.68 -9.59
N SER A 368 -8.56 21.90 -10.30
CA SER A 368 -7.89 20.79 -10.95
C SER A 368 -7.22 19.87 -9.92
N PRO A 369 -7.22 18.53 -10.12
CA PRO A 369 -6.56 17.59 -9.22
C PRO A 369 -5.09 17.95 -8.96
N ARG A 370 -4.36 18.37 -9.99
CA ARG A 370 -2.96 18.83 -9.86
C ARG A 370 -2.84 20.00 -8.89
N LYS A 371 -3.67 21.04 -9.07
CA LYS A 371 -3.63 22.23 -8.20
C LYS A 371 -3.91 21.83 -6.75
N LEU A 372 -4.93 20.99 -6.53
CA LEU A 372 -5.26 20.53 -5.18
C LEU A 372 -4.08 19.80 -4.52
N MET A 373 -3.44 18.84 -5.20
CA MET A 373 -2.30 18.11 -4.66
C MET A 373 -1.12 19.03 -4.33
N GLN A 374 -0.83 20.00 -5.20
CA GLN A 374 0.24 20.98 -5.00
C GLN A 374 -0.06 21.94 -3.84
N GLU A 375 -1.32 22.40 -3.70
CA GLU A 375 -1.71 23.28 -2.59
C GLU A 375 -1.69 22.55 -1.24
N VAL A 376 -2.08 21.28 -1.21
CA VAL A 376 -1.92 20.42 -0.01
C VAL A 376 -0.43 20.25 0.31
N ARG A 377 0.42 19.93 -0.69
CA ARG A 377 1.86 19.72 -0.49
C ARG A 377 2.56 20.93 0.13
N LYS A 378 2.15 22.14 -0.19
CA LYS A 378 2.70 23.38 0.38
C LYS A 378 2.40 23.58 1.87
N ARG A 379 1.36 22.90 2.40
CA ARG A 379 0.84 23.08 3.77
C ARG A 379 1.23 21.97 4.73
N VAL A 380 1.97 21.00 4.24
CA VAL A 380 2.44 19.86 5.04
C VAL A 380 3.96 19.77 4.99
N GLU A 381 4.54 19.19 6.03
CA GLU A 381 5.98 18.96 6.11
C GLU A 381 6.40 17.78 5.20
N ASP A 382 7.70 17.67 4.92
CA ASP A 382 8.28 16.55 4.16
C ASP A 382 8.09 15.20 4.86
N SER A 383 7.91 15.23 6.17
CA SER A 383 7.61 14.07 7.02
C SER A 383 6.14 13.64 7.00
N ALA A 384 5.25 14.34 6.27
CA ALA A 384 3.85 13.96 6.20
C ALA A 384 3.65 12.59 5.54
N ILE A 385 2.73 11.80 6.09
CA ILE A 385 2.32 10.51 5.53
C ILE A 385 1.06 10.71 4.70
N ILE A 386 1.10 10.28 3.47
CA ILE A 386 -0.02 10.33 2.54
C ILE A 386 -0.69 8.97 2.47
N ALA A 387 -1.94 8.92 2.85
CA ALA A 387 -2.80 7.77 2.58
C ALA A 387 -3.71 8.09 1.38
N THR A 388 -4.00 7.10 0.57
CA THR A 388 -5.00 7.24 -0.49
C THR A 388 -6.08 6.18 -0.36
N ASP A 389 -7.29 6.54 -0.70
CA ASP A 389 -8.29 5.57 -1.08
C ASP A 389 -8.09 5.15 -2.55
N VAL A 390 -8.97 4.33 -3.12
CA VAL A 390 -8.80 3.76 -4.45
C VAL A 390 -9.73 4.41 -5.48
N GLY A 391 -9.14 4.86 -6.59
CA GLY A 391 -9.82 5.52 -7.69
C GLY A 391 -8.92 6.52 -8.43
N GLN A 392 -9.51 7.47 -9.15
CA GLN A 392 -8.75 8.51 -9.86
C GLN A 392 -7.87 9.33 -8.92
N HIS A 393 -8.38 9.68 -7.73
CA HIS A 393 -7.66 10.42 -6.70
C HIS A 393 -6.35 9.74 -6.25
N GLN A 394 -6.33 8.39 -6.21
CA GLN A 394 -5.13 7.60 -5.95
C GLN A 394 -4.06 7.84 -7.02
N MET A 395 -4.46 7.80 -8.28
CA MET A 395 -3.54 8.00 -9.40
C MET A 395 -3.04 9.45 -9.46
N TRP A 396 -3.93 10.43 -9.26
CA TRP A 396 -3.52 11.84 -9.20
C TRP A 396 -2.58 12.13 -8.02
N ALA A 397 -2.83 11.52 -6.85
CA ALA A 397 -1.89 11.60 -5.72
C ALA A 397 -0.52 10.99 -6.09
N ALA A 398 -0.51 9.84 -6.78
CA ALA A 398 0.73 9.22 -7.23
C ALA A 398 1.48 10.05 -8.28
N GLN A 399 0.76 10.81 -9.13
CA GLN A 399 1.34 11.60 -10.22
C GLN A 399 1.75 13.02 -9.81
N PHE A 400 1.00 13.66 -8.89
CA PHE A 400 1.12 15.10 -8.62
C PHE A 400 1.56 15.45 -7.21
N TYR A 401 1.67 14.47 -6.31
CA TYR A 401 2.16 14.69 -4.96
C TYR A 401 3.56 14.09 -4.80
N ASP A 402 4.53 14.94 -4.46
CA ASP A 402 5.92 14.51 -4.27
C ASP A 402 6.10 13.86 -2.89
N VAL A 403 6.53 12.61 -2.89
CA VAL A 403 6.87 11.84 -1.70
C VAL A 403 8.39 11.71 -1.60
N THR A 404 8.94 12.09 -0.47
CA THR A 404 10.40 12.17 -0.27
C THR A 404 10.96 11.09 0.65
N GLN A 405 10.09 10.32 1.31
CA GLN A 405 10.50 9.33 2.30
C GLN A 405 9.79 7.99 2.09
N SER A 406 10.50 6.92 2.36
CA SER A 406 9.95 5.56 2.36
C SER A 406 8.87 5.42 3.45
N ARG A 407 7.86 4.58 3.22
CA ARG A 407 6.69 4.38 4.10
C ARG A 407 5.76 5.59 4.23
N HIS A 408 5.97 6.67 3.46
CA HIS A 408 5.14 7.87 3.51
C HIS A 408 4.08 7.94 2.40
N PHE A 409 3.86 6.85 1.67
CA PHE A 409 2.75 6.72 0.72
C PHE A 409 2.04 5.39 0.93
N LEU A 410 0.83 5.44 1.50
CA LEU A 410 0.03 4.27 1.86
C LEU A 410 -1.17 4.15 0.93
N THR A 411 -1.30 3.00 0.28
CA THR A 411 -2.36 2.77 -0.70
C THR A 411 -2.64 1.29 -0.86
N SER A 412 -3.85 0.91 -1.27
CA SER A 412 -4.18 -0.46 -1.69
C SER A 412 -3.86 -0.60 -3.18
N GLY A 413 -2.69 -1.14 -3.50
CA GLY A 413 -2.22 -1.27 -4.90
C GLY A 413 -2.60 -2.60 -5.54
N GLY A 414 -2.45 -3.71 -4.83
CA GLY A 414 -2.66 -5.04 -5.38
C GLY A 414 -4.13 -5.45 -5.49
N LEU A 415 -4.92 -5.26 -4.43
CA LEU A 415 -6.35 -5.57 -4.45
C LEU A 415 -7.20 -4.39 -4.94
N GLY A 416 -6.75 -3.17 -4.72
CA GLY A 416 -7.48 -1.97 -5.14
C GLY A 416 -8.77 -1.74 -4.36
N THR A 417 -8.70 -1.85 -3.04
CA THR A 417 -9.85 -1.83 -2.14
C THR A 417 -10.36 -0.41 -1.91
N MET A 418 -11.52 -0.07 -2.43
CA MET A 418 -12.24 1.14 -2.04
C MET A 418 -12.69 1.05 -0.57
N GLY A 419 -12.58 2.15 0.18
CA GLY A 419 -12.83 2.20 1.62
C GLY A 419 -11.60 1.88 2.48
N TYR A 420 -10.45 1.59 1.87
CA TYR A 420 -9.18 1.36 2.55
C TYR A 420 -8.64 2.61 3.25
N GLY A 421 -8.75 3.76 2.59
CA GLY A 421 -7.95 4.95 2.90
C GLY A 421 -8.19 5.52 4.29
N LEU A 422 -9.45 5.68 4.72
CA LEU A 422 -9.78 6.32 6.00
C LEU A 422 -9.27 5.52 7.20
N PRO A 423 -9.57 4.22 7.36
CA PRO A 423 -9.04 3.45 8.47
C PRO A 423 -7.52 3.24 8.36
N ALA A 424 -6.93 3.16 7.18
CA ALA A 424 -5.48 3.07 7.03
C ALA A 424 -4.78 4.36 7.48
N ALA A 425 -5.32 5.53 7.16
CA ALA A 425 -4.83 6.82 7.66
C ALA A 425 -4.91 6.90 9.19
N MET A 426 -6.01 6.40 9.78
CA MET A 426 -6.16 6.26 11.23
C MET A 426 -5.03 5.42 11.85
N GLY A 427 -4.77 4.25 11.29
CA GLY A 427 -3.70 3.36 11.75
C GLY A 427 -2.31 3.98 11.62
N ALA A 428 -2.04 4.65 10.50
CA ALA A 428 -0.78 5.36 10.26
C ALA A 428 -0.57 6.48 11.30
N GLN A 429 -1.61 7.28 11.59
CA GLN A 429 -1.50 8.36 12.57
C GLN A 429 -1.23 7.84 13.99
N LEU A 430 -1.83 6.72 14.36
CA LEU A 430 -1.58 6.08 15.66
C LEU A 430 -0.16 5.49 15.74
N GLY A 431 0.35 4.95 14.64
CA GLY A 431 1.71 4.40 14.57
C GLY A 431 2.80 5.47 14.50
N CYS A 432 2.49 6.62 13.92
CA CYS A 432 3.42 7.72 13.70
C CYS A 432 2.82 9.05 14.23
N PRO A 433 2.64 9.20 15.54
CA PRO A 433 1.93 10.35 16.12
C PRO A 433 2.63 11.70 15.92
N ALA A 434 3.93 11.69 15.64
CA ALA A 434 4.70 12.90 15.34
C ALA A 434 4.54 13.39 13.88
N ASN A 435 4.03 12.54 12.99
CA ASN A 435 3.84 12.88 11.59
C ASN A 435 2.41 13.34 11.34
N GLN A 436 2.24 14.32 10.47
CA GLN A 436 0.91 14.65 9.95
C GLN A 436 0.47 13.60 8.94
N VAL A 437 -0.75 13.08 9.07
CA VAL A 437 -1.33 12.16 8.11
C VAL A 437 -2.41 12.85 7.30
N VAL A 438 -2.28 12.78 5.96
CA VAL A 438 -3.26 13.31 5.01
C VAL A 438 -3.83 12.16 4.19
N LEU A 439 -5.15 12.07 4.15
CA LEU A 439 -5.88 11.14 3.31
C LEU A 439 -6.40 11.84 2.06
N PHE A 440 -6.10 11.32 0.88
CA PHE A 440 -6.82 11.65 -0.35
C PHE A 440 -7.84 10.56 -0.66
N SER A 441 -9.12 10.93 -0.73
CA SER A 441 -10.22 10.02 -1.06
C SER A 441 -11.12 10.60 -2.15
N GLY A 442 -11.93 9.76 -2.77
CA GLY A 442 -13.04 10.18 -3.64
C GLY A 442 -14.37 10.10 -2.90
N ASP A 443 -15.35 10.85 -3.38
CA ASP A 443 -16.70 10.86 -2.82
C ASP A 443 -17.43 9.51 -2.89
N GLY A 444 -17.01 8.62 -3.80
CA GLY A 444 -17.47 7.23 -3.83
C GLY A 444 -16.82 6.33 -2.79
N SER A 445 -15.50 6.47 -2.61
CA SER A 445 -14.71 5.61 -1.72
C SER A 445 -14.94 5.92 -0.24
N ILE A 446 -14.98 7.21 0.13
CA ILE A 446 -15.14 7.63 1.53
C ILE A 446 -16.42 7.09 2.18
N ARG A 447 -17.46 6.83 1.37
CA ARG A 447 -18.73 6.29 1.86
C ARG A 447 -18.63 4.86 2.39
N MET A 448 -17.65 4.08 1.93
CA MET A 448 -17.57 2.64 2.23
C MET A 448 -17.12 2.35 3.66
N ASN A 449 -16.36 3.25 4.29
CA ASN A 449 -15.93 3.14 5.69
C ASN A 449 -16.10 4.47 6.44
N CYS A 450 -17.10 5.28 6.08
CA CYS A 450 -17.34 6.59 6.69
C CYS A 450 -17.65 6.54 8.20
N GLN A 451 -18.07 5.40 8.74
CA GLN A 451 -18.26 5.20 10.18
C GLN A 451 -16.97 5.43 10.98
N GLU A 452 -15.79 5.27 10.37
CA GLU A 452 -14.52 5.54 11.04
C GLU A 452 -14.24 7.03 11.25
N LEU A 453 -15.07 7.93 10.69
CA LEU A 453 -15.05 9.35 11.06
C LEU A 453 -15.38 9.54 12.56
N GLU A 454 -16.35 8.79 13.08
CA GLU A 454 -16.66 8.78 14.52
C GLU A 454 -15.51 8.22 15.33
N THR A 455 -14.82 7.19 14.84
CA THR A 455 -13.63 6.63 15.48
C THR A 455 -12.53 7.68 15.60
N LEU A 456 -12.24 8.43 14.53
CA LEU A 456 -11.26 9.53 14.59
C LEU A 456 -11.63 10.58 15.62
N ALA A 457 -12.91 10.98 15.67
CA ALA A 457 -13.41 11.98 16.62
C ALA A 457 -13.29 11.50 18.07
N ASN A 458 -13.75 10.26 18.35
CA ASN A 458 -13.75 9.68 19.69
C ASN A 458 -12.35 9.51 20.29
N TYR A 459 -11.36 9.18 19.45
CA TYR A 459 -9.96 8.99 19.88
C TYR A 459 -9.08 10.21 19.62
N HIS A 460 -9.64 11.33 19.13
CA HIS A 460 -8.92 12.57 18.79
C HIS A 460 -7.72 12.34 17.85
N ILE A 461 -7.90 11.50 16.83
CA ILE A 461 -6.84 11.13 15.88
C ILE A 461 -6.79 12.19 14.77
N PRO A 462 -5.71 13.01 14.65
CA PRO A 462 -5.70 14.25 13.86
C PRO A 462 -5.47 14.03 12.34
N VAL A 463 -6.14 13.06 11.74
CA VAL A 463 -6.07 12.82 10.28
C VAL A 463 -6.72 13.97 9.52
N LYS A 464 -6.07 14.45 8.45
CA LYS A 464 -6.59 15.45 7.51
C LYS A 464 -7.16 14.74 6.28
N ILE A 465 -8.47 14.82 6.10
CA ILE A 465 -9.20 14.07 5.07
C ILE A 465 -9.59 15.00 3.93
N VAL A 466 -9.00 14.79 2.76
CA VAL A 466 -9.25 15.58 1.54
C VAL A 466 -10.04 14.71 0.54
N VAL A 467 -11.28 15.07 0.30
CA VAL A 467 -12.19 14.35 -0.60
C VAL A 467 -12.33 15.11 -1.92
N LEU A 468 -11.91 14.47 -3.00
CA LEU A 468 -12.10 14.94 -4.37
C LEU A 468 -13.53 14.55 -4.81
N ARG A 469 -14.41 15.55 -4.91
CA ARG A 469 -15.82 15.36 -5.22
C ARG A 469 -16.10 15.63 -6.70
N ASN A 470 -16.43 14.60 -7.45
CA ASN A 470 -16.81 14.69 -8.86
C ASN A 470 -18.22 14.14 -9.14
N GLY A 471 -18.92 13.57 -8.16
CA GLY A 471 -20.26 13.02 -8.30
C GLY A 471 -20.33 11.71 -9.08
N VAL A 472 -19.20 11.06 -9.33
CA VAL A 472 -19.14 9.81 -10.10
C VAL A 472 -18.16 8.81 -9.48
N LEU A 473 -18.31 7.54 -9.81
CA LEU A 473 -17.23 6.54 -9.64
C LEU A 473 -16.19 6.77 -10.73
N GLY A 474 -15.28 7.71 -10.49
CA GLY A 474 -14.51 8.40 -11.52
C GLY A 474 -13.73 7.46 -12.45
N MET A 475 -13.03 6.43 -11.92
CA MET A 475 -12.29 5.47 -12.75
C MET A 475 -13.24 4.63 -13.61
N VAL A 476 -14.36 4.16 -13.06
CA VAL A 476 -15.37 3.39 -13.80
C VAL A 476 -16.01 4.26 -14.87
N ASN A 477 -16.37 5.51 -14.53
CA ASN A 477 -16.96 6.47 -15.46
C ASN A 477 -16.01 6.83 -16.61
N GLN A 478 -14.71 7.01 -16.32
CA GLN A 478 -13.67 7.22 -17.34
C GLN A 478 -13.61 6.05 -18.34
N TRP A 479 -13.63 4.80 -17.84
CA TRP A 479 -13.61 3.61 -18.71
C TRP A 479 -14.88 3.51 -19.54
N GLN A 480 -16.06 3.78 -18.96
CA GLN A 480 -17.33 3.81 -19.70
C GLN A 480 -17.32 4.88 -20.80
N ARG A 481 -16.73 6.04 -20.52
CA ARG A 481 -16.56 7.12 -21.49
C ARG A 481 -15.67 6.74 -22.64
N MET A 482 -14.53 6.11 -22.35
CA MET A 482 -13.49 5.82 -23.34
C MET A 482 -13.75 4.54 -24.13
N PHE A 483 -14.33 3.51 -23.51
CA PHE A 483 -14.36 2.15 -24.09
C PHE A 483 -15.76 1.55 -24.23
N TYR A 484 -16.81 2.20 -23.66
CA TYR A 484 -18.17 1.67 -23.66
C TYR A 484 -19.20 2.71 -24.15
N GLU A 485 -18.86 3.46 -25.21
CA GLU A 485 -19.77 4.38 -25.93
C GLU A 485 -20.50 5.38 -25.01
N LYS A 486 -19.87 5.76 -23.88
CA LYS A 486 -20.46 6.64 -22.83
C LYS A 486 -21.73 6.06 -22.18
N HIS A 487 -21.86 4.74 -22.12
CA HIS A 487 -22.92 4.07 -21.39
C HIS A 487 -22.64 4.08 -19.88
N TYR A 488 -23.06 5.13 -19.20
CA TYR A 488 -22.80 5.36 -17.77
C TYR A 488 -23.73 4.55 -16.87
N ALA A 489 -23.52 3.23 -16.82
CA ALA A 489 -24.32 2.34 -15.98
C ALA A 489 -23.77 2.33 -14.54
N ALA A 490 -24.57 2.76 -13.56
CA ALA A 490 -24.30 2.73 -12.12
C ALA A 490 -22.97 3.42 -11.69
N SER A 491 -22.45 4.35 -12.49
CA SER A 491 -21.22 5.09 -12.17
C SER A 491 -21.47 6.55 -11.76
N VAL A 492 -22.70 7.03 -11.87
CA VAL A 492 -23.10 8.37 -11.42
C VAL A 492 -23.65 8.27 -10.01
N LEU A 493 -23.03 9.00 -9.08
CA LEU A 493 -23.45 9.08 -7.69
C LEU A 493 -24.51 10.18 -7.57
N GLY A 494 -25.70 9.88 -7.04
CA GLY A 494 -26.70 10.92 -6.82
C GLY A 494 -26.20 12.02 -5.86
N ASN A 495 -26.72 13.23 -5.99
CA ASN A 495 -26.31 14.41 -5.21
C ASN A 495 -26.90 14.48 -3.80
N HIS A 496 -27.47 13.40 -3.27
CA HIS A 496 -28.21 13.42 -2.00
C HIS A 496 -27.31 13.29 -0.75
N ALA A 497 -26.10 12.72 -0.88
CA ALA A 497 -25.21 12.57 0.25
C ALA A 497 -24.28 13.80 0.37
N ASN A 498 -24.47 14.58 1.42
CA ASN A 498 -23.55 15.64 1.83
C ASN A 498 -22.56 15.05 2.86
N MET A 499 -21.38 14.66 2.41
CA MET A 499 -20.39 14.01 3.27
C MET A 499 -19.78 14.96 4.30
N SER A 500 -19.71 16.26 4.01
CA SER A 500 -19.31 17.27 4.99
C SER A 500 -20.30 17.34 6.15
N ALA A 501 -21.61 17.23 5.88
CA ALA A 501 -22.63 17.15 6.93
C ALA A 501 -22.53 15.83 7.72
N VAL A 502 -22.25 14.70 7.07
CA VAL A 502 -21.99 13.41 7.74
C VAL A 502 -20.77 13.50 8.65
N ALA A 503 -19.66 14.06 8.16
CA ALA A 503 -18.45 14.24 8.96
C ALA A 503 -18.71 15.11 10.20
N THR A 504 -19.46 16.21 10.03
CA THR A 504 -19.86 17.07 11.15
C THR A 504 -20.74 16.33 12.16
N ALA A 505 -21.72 15.55 11.69
CA ALA A 505 -22.59 14.75 12.56
C ALA A 505 -21.83 13.66 13.34
N MET A 506 -20.72 13.16 12.79
CA MET A 506 -19.80 12.21 13.41
C MET A 506 -18.69 12.88 14.24
N GLY A 507 -18.76 14.18 14.50
CA GLY A 507 -17.84 14.90 15.37
C GLY A 507 -16.54 15.40 14.71
N VAL A 508 -16.43 15.32 13.38
CA VAL A 508 -15.27 15.79 12.62
C VAL A 508 -15.57 17.17 12.02
N LYS A 509 -14.68 18.15 12.24
CA LYS A 509 -14.85 19.49 11.65
C LYS A 509 -14.73 19.43 10.14
N ALA A 510 -15.75 19.91 9.43
CA ALA A 510 -15.86 19.79 7.99
C ALA A 510 -15.84 21.15 7.27
N PHE A 511 -15.29 21.13 6.05
CA PHE A 511 -15.15 22.25 5.13
C PHE A 511 -15.60 21.81 3.73
N ALA A 512 -15.87 22.77 2.86
CA ALA A 512 -16.15 22.52 1.45
C ALA A 512 -15.59 23.64 0.58
N VAL A 513 -15.06 23.29 -0.60
CA VAL A 513 -14.64 24.23 -1.64
C VAL A 513 -15.47 23.98 -2.88
N HIS A 514 -16.35 24.94 -3.20
CA HIS A 514 -17.20 24.94 -4.39
C HIS A 514 -16.73 25.96 -5.43
N ASP A 515 -16.06 27.04 -5.00
CA ASP A 515 -15.41 28.01 -5.87
C ASP A 515 -13.88 27.80 -5.82
N PRO A 516 -13.20 27.62 -6.96
CA PRO A 516 -11.75 27.47 -6.99
C PRO A 516 -10.98 28.65 -6.40
N GLY A 517 -11.59 29.85 -6.32
CA GLY A 517 -11.01 31.03 -5.71
C GLY A 517 -10.83 30.93 -4.20
N ASP A 518 -11.65 30.12 -3.53
CA ASP A 518 -11.62 29.97 -2.07
C ASP A 518 -10.64 28.88 -1.60
N LEU A 519 -10.02 28.13 -2.52
CA LEU A 519 -9.23 26.94 -2.20
C LEU A 519 -8.15 27.20 -1.15
N GLU A 520 -7.35 28.24 -1.34
CA GLU A 520 -6.19 28.50 -0.48
C GLU A 520 -6.62 28.90 0.93
N GLU A 521 -7.60 29.82 1.05
CA GLU A 521 -8.13 30.28 2.34
C GLU A 521 -8.78 29.12 3.12
N VAL A 522 -9.59 28.30 2.43
CA VAL A 522 -10.27 27.17 3.08
C VAL A 522 -9.28 26.07 3.48
N LEU A 523 -8.25 25.81 2.66
CA LEU A 523 -7.18 24.87 3.04
C LEU A 523 -6.37 25.38 4.24
N ASP A 524 -6.08 26.67 4.34
CA ASP A 524 -5.39 27.23 5.50
C ASP A 524 -6.22 27.02 6.78
N ALA A 525 -7.52 27.28 6.73
CA ALA A 525 -8.43 27.03 7.84
C ALA A 525 -8.58 25.54 8.18
N PHE A 526 -8.57 24.66 7.17
CA PHE A 526 -8.63 23.22 7.32
C PHE A 526 -7.38 22.66 8.00
N PHE A 527 -6.19 23.04 7.56
CA PHE A 527 -4.93 22.57 8.15
C PHE A 527 -4.68 23.16 9.55
N ALA A 528 -5.26 24.31 9.89
CA ALA A 528 -5.17 24.92 11.22
C ALA A 528 -6.03 24.22 12.29
N VAL A 529 -6.88 23.25 11.93
CA VAL A 529 -7.69 22.51 12.89
C VAL A 529 -6.79 21.64 13.76
N ASP A 530 -6.91 21.77 15.07
CA ASP A 530 -6.37 20.81 16.02
C ASP A 530 -7.31 19.61 16.12
N GLY A 531 -6.85 18.42 15.66
CA GLY A 531 -7.67 17.21 15.57
C GLY A 531 -8.04 16.80 14.14
N PRO A 532 -8.97 15.82 13.99
CA PRO A 532 -9.41 15.36 12.69
C PRO A 532 -10.20 16.46 11.95
N ALA A 533 -9.94 16.58 10.66
CA ALA A 533 -10.65 17.53 9.80
C ALA A 533 -10.98 16.90 8.44
N PHE A 534 -12.08 17.32 7.87
CA PHE A 534 -12.63 16.82 6.61
C PHE A 534 -12.86 17.99 5.64
N ILE A 535 -12.48 17.84 4.38
CA ILE A 535 -12.76 18.82 3.34
C ILE A 535 -13.23 18.12 2.07
N GLU A 536 -14.35 18.61 1.49
CA GLU A 536 -14.77 18.26 0.12
C GLU A 536 -14.35 19.37 -0.83
N VAL A 537 -13.73 18.97 -1.95
CA VAL A 537 -13.30 19.90 -3.01
C VAL A 537 -13.94 19.48 -4.32
N ASP A 538 -14.66 20.41 -4.96
CA ASP A 538 -15.29 20.15 -6.25
C ASP A 538 -14.24 20.10 -7.36
N ILE A 539 -14.15 18.95 -8.05
CA ILE A 539 -13.32 18.71 -9.21
C ILE A 539 -14.18 18.40 -10.44
N PRO A 540 -13.66 18.55 -11.67
CA PRO A 540 -14.44 18.28 -12.88
C PRO A 540 -14.95 16.82 -12.90
N PRO A 541 -16.25 16.58 -13.20
CA PRO A 541 -16.82 15.24 -13.24
C PRO A 541 -16.29 14.39 -14.40
N ASP A 542 -15.77 15.03 -15.43
CA ASP A 542 -15.24 14.41 -16.64
C ASP A 542 -13.71 14.46 -16.72
N GLU A 543 -13.01 14.80 -15.62
CA GLU A 543 -11.56 14.75 -15.57
C GLU A 543 -11.09 13.28 -15.68
N ASN A 544 -10.08 13.06 -16.53
CA ASN A 544 -9.48 11.75 -16.74
C ASN A 544 -8.10 11.67 -16.08
N VAL A 545 -7.69 10.46 -15.71
CA VAL A 545 -6.30 10.18 -15.35
C VAL A 545 -5.53 9.89 -16.64
N TYR A 546 -4.61 10.76 -16.96
CA TYR A 546 -3.65 10.61 -18.07
C TYR A 546 -2.21 10.73 -17.57
N PRO A 547 -1.23 10.06 -18.23
CA PRO A 547 -1.40 9.10 -19.32
C PRO A 547 -2.17 7.85 -18.91
N MET A 548 -2.68 7.11 -19.92
CA MET A 548 -3.35 5.85 -19.71
C MET A 548 -2.94 4.82 -20.76
N VAL A 549 -2.43 3.66 -20.36
CA VAL A 549 -2.23 2.49 -21.22
C VAL A 549 -3.49 1.64 -21.16
N PRO A 550 -4.25 1.48 -22.26
CA PRO A 550 -5.42 0.60 -22.27
C PRO A 550 -5.05 -0.85 -21.93
N GLY A 551 -5.97 -1.57 -21.30
CA GLY A 551 -5.73 -2.96 -20.86
C GLY A 551 -5.23 -3.86 -22.01
N GLY A 552 -4.15 -4.60 -21.75
CA GLY A 552 -3.52 -5.51 -22.72
C GLY A 552 -2.68 -4.85 -23.83
N LYS A 553 -2.57 -3.53 -23.84
CA LYS A 553 -1.72 -2.77 -24.77
C LYS A 553 -0.27 -2.71 -24.28
N LYS A 554 0.64 -2.32 -25.19
CA LYS A 554 2.05 -2.06 -24.84
C LYS A 554 2.18 -0.75 -24.07
N LEU A 555 3.24 -0.60 -23.28
CA LEU A 555 3.49 0.62 -22.50
C LEU A 555 3.65 1.88 -23.37
N ASP A 556 4.11 1.76 -24.60
CA ASP A 556 4.25 2.87 -25.56
C ASP A 556 2.97 3.18 -26.36
N GLU A 557 1.93 2.34 -26.25
CA GLU A 557 0.59 2.58 -26.82
C GLU A 557 -0.32 3.32 -25.82
N MET A 558 0.23 4.34 -25.14
CA MET A 558 -0.52 5.11 -24.16
C MET A 558 -1.31 6.27 -24.78
N ILE A 559 -2.45 6.58 -24.18
CA ILE A 559 -3.23 7.79 -24.44
C ILE A 559 -2.68 8.87 -23.51
N ILE A 560 -2.10 9.93 -24.08
CA ILE A 560 -1.36 10.93 -23.30
C ILE A 560 -2.29 12.01 -22.71
N GLY A 561 -3.44 12.25 -23.32
CA GLY A 561 -4.33 13.38 -23.02
C GLY A 561 -3.96 14.63 -23.83
N GLY A 562 -4.88 15.55 -23.96
CA GLY A 562 -4.75 16.78 -24.73
C GLY A 562 -6.13 17.29 -25.15
N ASP A 563 -6.20 18.41 -25.87
CA ASP A 563 -7.45 18.99 -26.37
C ASP A 563 -8.16 18.09 -27.38
N ASP A 564 -7.44 17.14 -28.00
CA ASP A 564 -7.96 16.08 -28.86
C ASP A 564 -7.82 14.73 -28.14
N ASP A 565 -8.89 14.23 -27.56
CA ASP A 565 -8.98 12.94 -26.81
C ASP A 565 -8.65 11.66 -27.66
N HIS A 566 -8.05 11.82 -28.87
CA HIS A 566 -7.83 10.75 -29.84
C HIS A 566 -6.40 10.56 -30.34
N GLU A 567 -5.40 11.33 -29.89
CA GLU A 567 -4.02 11.04 -30.27
C GLU A 567 -3.46 9.81 -29.55
N THR A 568 -3.69 8.66 -30.17
CA THR A 568 -2.86 7.47 -29.90
C THR A 568 -1.53 7.67 -30.59
N THR A 569 -0.44 7.81 -29.84
CA THR A 569 0.91 7.80 -30.42
C THR A 569 1.26 6.39 -30.87
N SER A 570 0.70 5.95 -32.01
CA SER A 570 1.24 4.81 -32.74
C SER A 570 2.50 5.28 -33.48
N GLY A 571 3.66 4.96 -32.90
CA GLY A 571 4.91 4.79 -33.64
C GLY A 571 5.37 5.91 -34.56
N THR A 572 6.12 6.88 -34.06
CA THR A 572 7.25 7.38 -34.84
C THR A 572 8.51 6.76 -34.27
N ALA A 573 9.02 5.77 -34.98
CA ALA A 573 10.30 5.15 -34.73
C ALA A 573 11.37 6.25 -34.66
N CYS A 574 12.07 6.33 -33.56
CA CYS A 574 13.37 7.00 -33.53
C CYS A 574 14.27 6.29 -34.58
N ARG A 575 14.66 7.04 -35.62
CA ARG A 575 15.75 6.67 -36.51
C ARG A 575 17.09 6.84 -35.82
#